data_5c7b1897fc371e3d76047eeb26795797
#
_entry.id   5c7b1897fc371e3d76047eeb26795797
#
_cell.length_a   1.000
_cell.length_b   1.000
_cell.length_c   1.000
_cell.angle_alpha   90.00
_cell.angle_beta   90.00
_cell.angle_gamma   90.00
#
_symmetry.space_group_name_H-M   'P 1'
#
loop_
_entity.id
_entity.type
_entity.pdbx_description
1 polymer ?
#
loop_
_entity_poly.entity_id
_entity_poly.type
_entity_poly.pdbx_seq_one_letter_code
_entity_poly.pdbx_strand_id
1 'polypeptide(L)'
;MKDMIDLDAMIRALAHPFRRSVLQWLADPAEHFSAAESAPFKGVSAGMLHAKSGLSQSTVSGHLSQLEQAGLLNAQKVGQWVFLSRNEKAIREFAEWANADLAKPSTRP
;
A
#
# COMPACT_ATOMS: atom_id res chain seq x y z
N MET A 1 5.13 0.10 25.30
CA MET A 1 5.46 1.21 24.41
C MET A 1 4.55 1.22 23.21
N LYS A 2 4.10 2.37 22.84
CA LYS A 2 3.24 2.51 21.69
C LYS A 2 4.04 2.36 20.39
N ASP A 3 3.53 1.57 19.48
CA ASP A 3 4.12 1.48 18.16
C ASP A 3 3.95 2.79 17.42
N MET A 4 5.02 3.26 16.83
CA MET A 4 5.01 4.51 16.10
C MET A 4 5.22 4.22 14.63
N ILE A 5 4.45 4.93 13.80
CA ILE A 5 4.67 4.86 12.36
C ILE A 5 5.92 5.67 12.01
N ASP A 6 6.59 5.26 10.95
CA ASP A 6 7.73 5.99 10.40
C ASP A 6 7.21 6.94 9.33
N LEU A 7 6.90 8.17 9.75
CA LEU A 7 6.31 9.17 8.86
C LEU A 7 7.19 9.48 7.66
N ASP A 8 8.50 9.63 7.89
CA ASP A 8 9.40 9.97 6.79
C ASP A 8 9.46 8.87 5.74
N ALA A 9 9.51 7.61 6.19
CA ALA A 9 9.50 6.49 5.27
C ALA A 9 8.19 6.41 4.49
N MET A 10 7.06 6.66 5.16
CA MET A 10 5.75 6.66 4.51
C MET A 10 5.65 7.77 3.46
N ILE A 11 6.10 8.96 3.79
CA ILE A 11 6.07 10.08 2.86
C ILE A 11 6.93 9.78 1.64
N ARG A 12 8.12 9.23 1.84
CA ARG A 12 8.99 8.86 0.72
C ARG A 12 8.36 7.77 -0.14
N ALA A 13 7.74 6.78 0.50
CA ALA A 13 7.08 5.71 -0.25
C ALA A 13 5.89 6.24 -1.06
N LEU A 14 5.16 7.19 -0.52
CA LEU A 14 3.99 7.78 -1.18
C LEU A 14 4.34 8.79 -2.25
N ALA A 15 5.61 9.13 -2.43
CA ALA A 15 6.04 10.12 -3.42
C ALA A 15 5.96 9.61 -4.86
N HIS A 16 5.68 8.32 -5.05
CA HIS A 16 5.62 7.71 -6.38
C HIS A 16 4.17 7.42 -6.78
N PRO A 17 3.71 7.92 -7.93
CA PRO A 17 2.32 7.70 -8.35
C PRO A 17 1.91 6.23 -8.41
N PHE A 18 2.80 5.37 -8.91
CA PHE A 18 2.48 3.94 -8.99
C PHE A 18 2.23 3.34 -7.61
N ARG A 19 3.00 3.74 -6.60
CA ARG A 19 2.82 3.23 -5.24
C ARG A 19 1.48 3.67 -4.66
N ARG A 20 1.08 4.91 -4.93
CA ARG A 20 -0.25 5.38 -4.52
C ARG A 20 -1.36 4.60 -5.23
N SER A 21 -1.15 4.29 -6.52
CA SER A 21 -2.10 3.47 -7.27
C SER A 21 -2.27 2.08 -6.65
N VAL A 22 -1.16 1.45 -6.25
CA VAL A 22 -1.22 0.14 -5.59
C VAL A 22 -2.11 0.20 -4.36
N LEU A 23 -1.93 1.22 -3.53
CA LEU A 23 -2.75 1.37 -2.33
C LEU A 23 -4.22 1.60 -2.66
N GLN A 24 -4.52 2.34 -3.72
CA GLN A 24 -5.89 2.54 -4.16
C GLN A 24 -6.51 1.25 -4.67
N TRP A 25 -5.76 0.47 -5.47
CA TRP A 25 -6.26 -0.80 -5.98
C TRP A 25 -6.55 -1.77 -4.83
N LEU A 26 -5.69 -1.80 -3.84
CA LEU A 26 -5.87 -2.69 -2.69
C LEU A 26 -6.92 -2.20 -1.71
N ALA A 27 -7.33 -0.93 -1.80
CA ALA A 27 -8.43 -0.43 -0.98
C ALA A 27 -9.78 -0.98 -1.45
N ASP A 28 -9.90 -1.29 -2.74
CA ASP A 28 -11.13 -1.85 -3.31
C ASP A 28 -10.76 -2.89 -4.35
N PRO A 29 -10.30 -4.07 -3.92
CA PRO A 29 -9.83 -5.09 -4.86
C PRO A 29 -10.91 -5.57 -5.82
N ALA A 30 -12.16 -5.62 -5.38
CA ALA A 30 -13.24 -6.11 -6.22
C ALA A 30 -13.47 -5.21 -7.44
N GLU A 31 -13.21 -3.92 -7.31
CA GLU A 31 -13.34 -2.98 -8.42
C GLU A 31 -12.20 -3.12 -9.43
N HIS A 32 -11.01 -3.46 -8.95
CA HIS A 32 -9.80 -3.42 -9.78
C HIS A 32 -9.32 -4.76 -10.26
N PHE A 33 -9.78 -5.86 -9.65
CA PHE A 33 -9.35 -7.20 -10.01
C PHE A 33 -10.57 -8.11 -10.13
N SER A 34 -10.60 -8.95 -11.16
CA SER A 34 -11.70 -9.87 -11.32
C SER A 34 -11.61 -11.02 -10.34
N ALA A 35 -12.76 -11.66 -10.06
CA ALA A 35 -12.79 -12.86 -9.22
C ALA A 35 -11.95 -13.98 -9.80
N ALA A 36 -11.89 -14.08 -11.13
CA ALA A 36 -11.08 -15.09 -11.80
C ALA A 36 -9.60 -14.86 -11.57
N GLU A 37 -9.17 -13.61 -11.55
CA GLU A 37 -7.77 -13.29 -11.30
C GLU A 37 -7.33 -13.67 -9.89
N SER A 38 -8.22 -13.56 -8.90
CA SER A 38 -7.91 -13.88 -7.52
C SER A 38 -8.12 -15.33 -7.16
N ALA A 39 -8.77 -16.13 -8.05
CA ALA A 39 -9.01 -17.54 -7.80
C ALA A 39 -7.69 -18.33 -7.85
N PRO A 40 -7.54 -19.40 -7.04
CA PRO A 40 -8.49 -19.86 -6.03
C PRO A 40 -8.43 -19.11 -4.73
N PHE A 41 -7.47 -18.22 -4.58
CA PHE A 41 -7.28 -17.42 -3.36
C PHE A 41 -8.08 -16.13 -3.48
N LYS A 42 -8.56 -15.62 -2.35
CA LYS A 42 -9.37 -14.40 -2.34
C LYS A 42 -8.53 -13.14 -2.09
N GLY A 43 -7.23 -13.23 -2.30
CA GLY A 43 -6.33 -12.12 -2.08
C GLY A 43 -5.75 -11.58 -3.37
N VAL A 44 -5.03 -10.48 -3.29
CA VAL A 44 -4.33 -9.90 -4.42
C VAL A 44 -2.87 -10.31 -4.35
N SER A 45 -2.41 -11.04 -5.36
CA SER A 45 -1.03 -11.49 -5.41
C SER A 45 -0.13 -10.43 -6.05
N ALA A 46 1.17 -10.56 -5.79
CA ALA A 46 2.17 -9.72 -6.45
C ALA A 46 2.11 -9.84 -7.97
N GLY A 47 1.82 -11.06 -8.47
CA GLY A 47 1.66 -11.29 -9.91
C GLY A 47 0.50 -10.52 -10.51
N MET A 48 -0.61 -10.41 -9.79
CA MET A 48 -1.76 -9.62 -10.23
C MET A 48 -1.41 -8.13 -10.34
N LEU A 49 -0.65 -7.62 -9.38
CA LEU A 49 -0.20 -6.23 -9.42
C LEU A 49 0.78 -6.00 -10.58
N HIS A 50 1.67 -6.96 -10.80
CA HIS A 50 2.60 -6.89 -11.93
C HIS A 50 1.84 -6.86 -13.25
N ALA A 51 0.87 -7.77 -13.42
CA ALA A 51 0.09 -7.84 -14.67
C ALA A 51 -0.67 -6.54 -14.93
N LYS A 52 -1.19 -5.91 -13.88
CA LYS A 52 -1.95 -4.66 -14.01
C LYS A 52 -1.05 -3.46 -14.27
N SER A 53 0.19 -3.53 -13.85
CA SER A 53 1.09 -2.37 -13.81
C SER A 53 1.61 -1.94 -15.18
N GLY A 54 1.82 -2.86 -16.09
CA GLY A 54 2.53 -2.57 -17.33
C GLY A 54 4.03 -2.37 -17.15
N LEU A 55 4.56 -2.62 -15.96
CA LEU A 55 5.97 -2.43 -15.63
C LEU A 55 6.67 -3.78 -15.56
N SER A 56 8.00 -3.77 -15.53
CA SER A 56 8.76 -5.01 -15.36
C SER A 56 8.54 -5.58 -13.97
N GLN A 57 8.74 -6.89 -13.83
CA GLN A 57 8.57 -7.58 -12.56
C GLN A 57 9.51 -7.02 -11.48
N SER A 58 10.76 -6.75 -11.84
CA SER A 58 11.72 -6.22 -10.87
C SER A 58 11.35 -4.80 -10.41
N THR A 59 10.81 -3.98 -11.31
CA THR A 59 10.36 -2.64 -10.96
C THR A 59 9.18 -2.71 -9.98
N VAL A 60 8.20 -3.56 -10.26
CA VAL A 60 7.04 -3.75 -9.38
C VAL A 60 7.51 -4.27 -8.02
N SER A 61 8.36 -5.27 -8.01
CA SER A 61 8.91 -5.84 -6.77
C SER A 61 9.58 -4.76 -5.92
N GLY A 62 10.36 -3.89 -6.55
CA GLY A 62 11.01 -2.79 -5.84
C GLY A 62 10.03 -1.84 -5.20
N HIS A 63 8.96 -1.48 -5.91
CA HIS A 63 7.93 -0.60 -5.37
C HIS A 63 7.18 -1.25 -4.20
N LEU A 64 6.81 -2.53 -4.35
CA LEU A 64 6.11 -3.25 -3.30
C LEU A 64 6.98 -3.38 -2.05
N SER A 65 8.27 -3.64 -2.24
CA SER A 65 9.21 -3.72 -1.13
C SER A 65 9.31 -2.39 -0.38
N GLN A 66 9.36 -1.28 -1.10
CA GLN A 66 9.40 0.03 -0.46
C GLN A 66 8.14 0.33 0.35
N LEU A 67 6.97 -0.04 -0.19
CA LEU A 67 5.71 0.12 0.54
C LEU A 67 5.68 -0.75 1.80
N GLU A 68 6.18 -1.97 1.68
CA GLU A 68 6.22 -2.90 2.81
C GLU A 68 7.19 -2.39 3.89
N GLN A 69 8.38 -1.96 3.50
CA GLN A 69 9.37 -1.44 4.44
C GLN A 69 8.88 -0.18 5.14
N ALA A 70 8.08 0.62 4.47
CA ALA A 70 7.49 1.82 5.07
C ALA A 70 6.32 1.50 6.00
N GLY A 71 5.91 0.24 6.07
CA GLY A 71 4.80 -0.17 6.93
C GLY A 71 3.43 0.06 6.35
N LEU A 72 3.33 0.35 5.04
CA LEU A 72 2.04 0.64 4.39
C LEU A 72 1.39 -0.61 3.81
N LEU A 73 2.17 -1.65 3.56
CA LEU A 73 1.67 -2.93 3.06
C LEU A 73 2.11 -4.07 3.96
N ASN A 74 1.27 -5.09 4.04
CA ASN A 74 1.62 -6.39 4.60
C ASN A 74 1.77 -7.38 3.46
N ALA A 75 2.75 -8.27 3.56
CA ALA A 75 2.95 -9.33 2.60
C ALA A 75 2.82 -10.67 3.32
N GLN A 76 2.08 -11.59 2.72
CA GLN A 76 1.93 -12.93 3.28
C GLN A 76 2.30 -13.94 2.20
N LYS A 77 3.27 -14.79 2.51
CA LYS A 77 3.69 -15.84 1.59
C LYS A 77 2.90 -17.11 1.86
N VAL A 78 2.29 -17.66 0.80
CA VAL A 78 1.57 -18.92 0.86
C VAL A 78 2.08 -19.79 -0.28
N GLY A 79 2.92 -20.78 0.03
CA GLY A 79 3.62 -21.53 -0.98
C GLY A 79 4.53 -20.61 -1.77
N GLN A 80 4.36 -20.59 -3.10
CA GLN A 80 5.13 -19.70 -3.97
C GLN A 80 4.39 -18.39 -4.25
N TRP A 81 3.22 -18.20 -3.65
CA TRP A 81 2.42 -16.99 -3.84
C TRP A 81 2.73 -15.97 -2.76
N VAL A 82 2.78 -14.70 -3.15
CA VAL A 82 2.88 -13.60 -2.20
C VAL A 82 1.62 -12.76 -2.34
N PHE A 83 0.87 -12.64 -1.26
CA PHE A 83 -0.36 -11.85 -1.22
C PHE A 83 -0.09 -10.55 -0.48
N LEU A 84 -0.61 -9.46 -1.03
CA LEU A 84 -0.41 -8.12 -0.50
C LEU A 84 -1.72 -7.58 0.04
N SER A 85 -1.64 -6.88 1.16
CA SER A 85 -2.79 -6.17 1.71
C SER A 85 -2.31 -4.87 2.33
N ARG A 86 -3.22 -3.90 2.46
CA ARG A 86 -2.91 -2.63 3.08
C ARG A 86 -2.78 -2.81 4.59
N ASN A 87 -1.83 -2.10 5.17
CA ASN A 87 -1.76 -1.99 6.62
C ASN A 87 -2.72 -0.88 7.04
N GLU A 88 -4.00 -1.25 7.26
CA GLU A 88 -5.04 -0.25 7.50
C GLU A 88 -4.78 0.57 8.76
N LYS A 89 -4.22 -0.05 9.79
CA LYS A 89 -3.90 0.67 11.02
C LYS A 89 -2.86 1.75 10.79
N ALA A 90 -1.78 1.41 10.09
CA ALA A 90 -0.71 2.36 9.80
C ALA A 90 -1.20 3.49 8.90
N ILE A 91 -2.00 3.14 7.88
CA ILE A 91 -2.56 4.14 6.96
C ILE A 91 -3.47 5.10 7.71
N ARG A 92 -4.30 4.58 8.61
CA ARG A 92 -5.18 5.40 9.41
C ARG A 92 -4.40 6.33 10.33
N GLU A 93 -3.34 5.82 10.95
CA GLU A 93 -2.48 6.64 11.81
C GLU A 93 -1.80 7.76 11.01
N PHE A 94 -1.37 7.44 9.80
CA PHE A 94 -0.79 8.44 8.90
C PHE A 94 -1.81 9.53 8.57
N ALA A 95 -3.05 9.12 8.24
CA ALA A 95 -4.12 10.07 7.93
C ALA A 95 -4.46 10.94 9.13
N GLU A 96 -4.46 10.36 10.32
CA GLU A 96 -4.70 11.11 11.55
C GLU A 96 -3.62 12.15 11.80
N TRP A 97 -2.37 11.79 11.58
CA TRP A 97 -1.29 12.73 11.68
C TRP A 97 -1.44 13.88 10.68
N ALA A 98 -1.74 13.56 9.43
CA ALA A 98 -1.89 14.58 8.39
C ALA A 98 -3.03 15.53 8.73
N ASN A 99 -4.13 14.99 9.25
CA ASN A 99 -5.28 15.79 9.61
C ASN A 99 -5.01 16.66 10.85
N ALA A 100 -4.30 16.13 11.83
CA ALA A 100 -4.03 16.85 13.07
C ALA A 100 -2.96 17.91 12.91
N ASP A 101 -1.87 17.57 12.20
CA ASP A 101 -0.69 18.42 12.14
C ASP A 101 -0.58 19.23 10.87
N LEU A 102 -1.01 18.66 9.74
CA LEU A 102 -0.81 19.28 8.44
C LEU A 102 -2.03 20.07 7.97
N ALA A 103 -3.22 19.50 8.16
CA ALA A 103 -4.47 20.14 7.71
C ALA A 103 -5.06 21.06 8.76
N LYS A 104 -4.39 21.24 9.87
CA LYS A 104 -4.86 22.11 10.94
C LYS A 104 -4.99 23.55 10.45
N PRO A 105 -6.14 24.19 10.67
CA PRO A 105 -6.32 25.57 10.21
C PRO A 105 -5.34 26.52 10.89
N SER A 106 -4.94 27.55 10.16
CA SER A 106 -4.13 28.60 10.73
C SER A 106 -4.95 29.39 11.76
N THR A 107 -4.36 29.61 12.94
CA THR A 107 -4.99 30.43 13.98
C THR A 107 -4.48 31.86 13.96
N ARG A 108 -3.57 32.17 13.06
CA ARG A 108 -3.01 33.52 13.00
C ARG A 108 -3.95 34.44 12.26
N PRO A 109 -4.09 35.67 12.76
CA PRO A 109 -4.92 36.67 12.10
C PRO A 109 -4.41 37.02 10.72
#